data_87a0ba4913c5269fa2b65602cd8a93bb
#
_entry.id   87a0ba4913c5269fa2b65602cd8a93bb
#
_cell.length_a   1.000
_cell.length_b   1.000
_cell.length_c   1.000
_cell.angle_alpha   90.00
_cell.angle_beta   90.00
_cell.angle_gamma   90.00
#
_symmetry.space_group_name_H-M   'P 1'
#
loop_
_entity.id
_entity.type
_entity.pdbx_description
1 polymer ?
#
loop_
_entity_poly.entity_id
_entity_poly.type
_entity_poly.pdbx_seq_one_letter_code
_entity_poly.pdbx_strand_id
1 'polypeptide(L)'
;MWTLNVRRQVDRSVSVDHQVGEPQIDELTHTVIVYVDKKSCTLEDINILELNLEGDRAKALPDPSTVKDFTRPRTFKFYRNEKLVGTWTVDVQFTEQTSSTGSVDAWAKKATLNGGMRSGATPTVEYKKASESTWTRVDAADVKITSATSFTTELHGLSDGTDYEWHVIVDGVTGQTAKFTTEKIVEVPNLNFDTWTMKGKNWYANSVPDNYDDPDAFWASGNEGVTSTLAGGKDATTMPVDGSDAYKGKAARLTSLTGVALVGAAAGNLFIGKYKTNLSNPSSSPQFGRPFTGARPLKMAGYYKYISMPITHEGTVPGNLTMDHGHIYIKIWDSAGNLFGYGEQVITETVKEYQHFEFDIKYTDLTAKPAMMTIVATSSQYGGEFSGARVCGQVGAGSTLWVDEFELLYE
;
A
#
# COMPACT_ATOMS: atom_id res chain seq x y z
N MET A 1 23.14 -24.54 7.91
CA MET A 1 23.73 -23.23 8.30
C MET A 1 23.26 -22.19 7.27
N TRP A 2 22.41 -21.27 7.65
CA TRP A 2 21.92 -20.19 6.76
C TRP A 2 22.93 -19.05 6.81
N THR A 3 23.47 -18.66 5.68
CA THR A 3 24.37 -17.50 5.58
C THR A 3 23.51 -16.29 5.19
N LEU A 4 23.32 -15.35 6.11
CA LEU A 4 22.65 -14.08 5.84
C LEU A 4 23.62 -13.18 5.05
N ASN A 5 23.39 -13.01 3.75
CA ASN A 5 24.09 -12.01 2.94
C ASN A 5 23.38 -10.67 3.08
N VAL A 6 23.80 -9.84 4.01
CA VAL A 6 23.35 -8.45 4.10
C VAL A 6 24.11 -7.64 3.05
N ARG A 7 23.50 -7.36 1.91
CA ARG A 7 24.01 -6.35 0.97
C ARG A 7 23.55 -4.97 1.45
N ARG A 8 24.51 -4.09 1.73
CA ARG A 8 24.21 -2.70 2.01
C ARG A 8 23.73 -2.06 0.71
N GLN A 9 22.53 -1.52 0.71
CA GLN A 9 22.05 -0.67 -0.40
C GLN A 9 22.94 0.58 -0.43
N VAL A 10 23.52 0.87 -1.58
CA VAL A 10 24.32 2.09 -1.83
C VAL A 10 23.48 2.96 -2.73
N ASP A 11 23.15 4.15 -2.26
CA ASP A 11 22.56 5.17 -3.12
C ASP A 11 23.63 5.68 -4.06
N ARG A 12 23.50 5.32 -5.34
CA ARG A 12 24.46 5.67 -6.39
C ARG A 12 24.02 6.91 -7.10
N SER A 13 24.94 7.86 -7.29
CA SER A 13 24.69 9.09 -8.04
C SER A 13 25.88 9.44 -8.93
N VAL A 14 25.58 9.92 -10.12
CA VAL A 14 26.54 10.46 -11.06
C VAL A 14 25.91 11.68 -11.71
N SER A 15 26.63 12.79 -11.74
CA SER A 15 26.24 13.96 -12.52
C SER A 15 27.43 14.63 -13.18
N VAL A 16 27.18 15.18 -14.36
CA VAL A 16 28.16 15.97 -15.13
C VAL A 16 27.51 17.28 -15.56
N ASP A 17 28.32 18.25 -15.94
CA ASP A 17 27.81 19.46 -16.57
C ASP A 17 27.14 19.13 -17.92
N HIS A 18 26.23 20.00 -18.38
CA HIS A 18 25.47 19.83 -19.63
C HIS A 18 24.64 18.51 -19.71
N GLN A 19 24.47 17.81 -18.61
CA GLN A 19 23.71 16.55 -18.55
C GLN A 19 22.24 16.77 -18.95
N VAL A 20 21.68 15.75 -19.59
CA VAL A 20 20.26 15.64 -19.96
C VAL A 20 19.69 14.37 -19.35
N GLY A 21 18.74 14.52 -18.40
CA GLY A 21 18.11 13.43 -17.71
C GLY A 21 19.01 12.71 -16.70
N GLU A 22 18.49 11.63 -16.13
CA GLU A 22 19.21 10.81 -15.13
C GLU A 22 20.22 9.88 -15.81
N PRO A 23 21.34 9.55 -15.13
CA PRO A 23 22.31 8.59 -15.64
C PRO A 23 21.70 7.16 -15.66
N GLN A 24 22.09 6.36 -16.63
CA GLN A 24 21.77 4.93 -16.66
C GLN A 24 22.88 4.16 -15.93
N ILE A 25 22.56 3.62 -14.75
CA ILE A 25 23.52 2.88 -13.91
C ILE A 25 23.20 1.39 -14.00
N ASP A 26 24.12 0.61 -14.54
CA ASP A 26 24.06 -0.86 -14.57
C ASP A 26 25.00 -1.45 -13.50
N GLU A 27 24.38 -1.97 -12.42
CA GLU A 27 25.09 -2.59 -11.30
C GLU A 27 25.72 -3.94 -11.61
N LEU A 28 25.23 -4.62 -12.66
CA LEU A 28 25.75 -5.93 -13.04
C LEU A 28 27.05 -5.81 -13.82
N THR A 29 27.09 -4.84 -14.74
CA THR A 29 28.27 -4.57 -15.58
C THR A 29 29.18 -3.52 -15.00
N HIS A 30 28.76 -2.81 -13.94
CA HIS A 30 29.46 -1.66 -13.37
C HIS A 30 29.71 -0.56 -14.41
N THR A 31 28.69 -0.26 -15.20
CA THR A 31 28.74 0.79 -16.21
C THR A 31 27.72 1.89 -15.92
N VAL A 32 28.09 3.11 -16.28
CA VAL A 32 27.22 4.29 -16.20
C VAL A 32 27.25 4.97 -17.57
N ILE A 33 26.07 5.24 -18.14
CA ILE A 33 25.92 6.08 -19.33
C ILE A 33 25.29 7.39 -18.91
N VAL A 34 25.94 8.50 -19.28
CA VAL A 34 25.43 9.85 -19.04
C VAL A 34 25.25 10.54 -20.40
N TYR A 35 24.07 11.12 -20.62
CA TYR A 35 23.80 11.89 -21.82
C TYR A 35 24.02 13.39 -21.59
N VAL A 36 24.68 14.07 -22.56
CA VAL A 36 24.92 15.51 -22.54
C VAL A 36 24.39 16.18 -23.79
N ASP A 37 23.97 17.45 -23.69
CA ASP A 37 23.43 18.21 -24.81
C ASP A 37 24.57 18.58 -25.81
N LYS A 38 24.48 17.96 -26.99
CA LYS A 38 25.43 18.17 -28.10
C LYS A 38 25.64 19.65 -28.50
N LYS A 39 24.61 20.47 -28.24
CA LYS A 39 24.67 21.91 -28.65
C LYS A 39 25.40 22.78 -27.63
N SER A 40 25.58 22.28 -26.40
CA SER A 40 26.11 23.10 -25.29
C SER A 40 27.50 22.71 -24.80
N CYS A 41 28.05 21.59 -25.26
CA CYS A 41 29.37 21.11 -24.82
C CYS A 41 30.09 20.27 -25.88
N THR A 42 31.37 19.98 -25.61
CA THR A 42 32.18 18.98 -26.32
C THR A 42 32.60 17.90 -25.33
N LEU A 43 32.83 16.66 -25.83
CA LEU A 43 33.23 15.54 -24.94
C LEU A 43 34.67 15.65 -24.43
N GLU A 44 35.44 16.57 -24.95
CA GLU A 44 36.82 16.86 -24.52
C GLU A 44 36.86 17.66 -23.21
N ASP A 45 35.78 18.39 -22.85
CA ASP A 45 35.72 19.24 -21.66
C ASP A 45 34.41 19.09 -20.89
N ILE A 46 34.22 17.93 -20.26
CA ILE A 46 33.10 17.61 -19.39
C ILE A 46 33.57 17.62 -17.94
N ASN A 47 32.86 18.33 -17.08
CA ASN A 47 33.13 18.32 -15.64
C ASN A 47 32.21 17.31 -14.93
N ILE A 48 32.80 16.41 -14.15
CA ILE A 48 32.03 15.58 -13.21
C ILE A 48 31.67 16.45 -12.01
N LEU A 49 30.39 16.63 -11.76
CA LEU A 49 29.85 17.37 -10.62
C LEU A 49 29.67 16.47 -9.40
N GLU A 50 29.27 15.21 -9.64
CA GLU A 50 29.11 14.19 -8.61
C GLU A 50 29.50 12.80 -9.14
N LEU A 51 30.17 12.00 -8.33
CA LEU A 51 30.48 10.59 -8.65
C LEU A 51 30.49 9.77 -7.36
N ASN A 52 29.33 9.25 -6.97
CA ASN A 52 29.14 8.36 -5.83
C ASN A 52 28.59 7.01 -6.29
N LEU A 53 29.46 6.03 -6.52
CA LEU A 53 29.08 4.70 -7.00
C LEU A 53 29.30 3.57 -5.96
N GLU A 54 30.08 3.87 -4.90
CA GLU A 54 30.40 2.90 -3.84
C GLU A 54 30.13 3.45 -2.43
N GLY A 55 29.36 4.57 -2.35
CA GLY A 55 28.97 5.22 -1.11
C GLY A 55 30.01 6.23 -0.58
N ASP A 56 29.56 7.12 0.30
CA ASP A 56 30.22 8.37 0.73
C ASP A 56 31.65 8.24 1.27
N ARG A 57 32.07 7.05 1.66
CA ARG A 57 33.43 6.80 2.19
C ARG A 57 34.39 6.23 1.15
N ALA A 58 33.92 6.00 -0.07
CA ALA A 58 34.77 5.50 -1.14
C ALA A 58 35.39 6.69 -1.91
N LYS A 59 36.67 6.59 -2.20
CA LYS A 59 37.39 7.60 -3.01
C LYS A 59 37.65 7.03 -4.39
N ALA A 60 37.29 7.77 -5.42
CA ALA A 60 37.54 7.41 -6.80
C ALA A 60 38.99 7.74 -7.22
N LEU A 61 39.56 6.86 -8.03
CA LEU A 61 40.86 7.07 -8.67
C LEU A 61 40.74 6.73 -10.17
N PRO A 62 41.13 7.63 -11.12
CA PRO A 62 41.65 8.98 -10.91
C PRO A 62 40.65 9.87 -10.18
N ASP A 63 41.12 11.00 -9.64
CA ASP A 63 40.24 12.02 -9.05
C ASP A 63 39.26 12.51 -10.11
N PRO A 64 37.94 12.44 -9.88
CA PRO A 64 36.94 12.84 -10.86
C PRO A 64 37.12 14.26 -11.39
N SER A 65 37.59 15.20 -10.56
CA SER A 65 37.80 16.59 -10.94
C SER A 65 38.91 16.78 -11.97
N THR A 66 39.79 15.77 -12.12
CA THR A 66 40.91 15.81 -13.07
C THR A 66 40.61 15.18 -14.42
N VAL A 67 39.48 14.50 -14.54
CA VAL A 67 39.05 13.77 -15.76
C VAL A 67 38.01 14.60 -16.48
N LYS A 68 38.37 15.16 -17.63
CA LYS A 68 37.50 16.02 -18.44
C LYS A 68 37.20 15.48 -19.84
N ASP A 69 38.12 14.72 -20.42
CA ASP A 69 37.99 14.15 -21.74
C ASP A 69 37.20 12.83 -21.69
N PHE A 70 35.99 12.84 -22.21
CA PHE A 70 35.06 11.71 -22.34
C PHE A 70 34.81 11.33 -23.80
N THR A 71 35.69 11.66 -24.73
CA THR A 71 35.63 11.15 -26.12
C THR A 71 35.65 9.63 -26.20
N ARG A 72 35.95 8.98 -25.10
CA ARG A 72 35.89 7.54 -24.86
C ARG A 72 35.48 7.28 -23.39
N PRO A 73 34.90 6.13 -23.06
CA PRO A 73 34.56 5.77 -21.68
C PRO A 73 35.74 5.85 -20.73
N ARG A 74 35.51 6.30 -19.51
CA ARG A 74 36.55 6.44 -18.46
C ARG A 74 36.29 5.50 -17.33
N THR A 75 37.34 4.85 -16.85
CA THR A 75 37.26 3.89 -15.74
C THR A 75 37.74 4.53 -14.43
N PHE A 76 36.93 4.40 -13.39
CA PHE A 76 37.22 4.82 -12.03
C PHE A 76 37.31 3.63 -11.11
N LYS A 77 38.38 3.56 -10.30
CA LYS A 77 38.55 2.58 -9.22
C LYS A 77 38.20 3.23 -7.89
N PHE A 78 37.33 2.60 -7.12
CA PHE A 78 36.88 3.11 -5.84
C PHE A 78 37.61 2.40 -4.70
N TYR A 79 38.19 3.17 -3.78
CA TYR A 79 38.93 2.67 -2.64
C TYR A 79 38.29 3.13 -1.33
N ARG A 80 38.21 2.22 -0.36
CA ARG A 80 37.82 2.50 1.02
C ARG A 80 38.91 1.98 1.95
N ASN A 81 39.54 2.86 2.75
CA ASN A 81 40.67 2.50 3.59
C ASN A 81 41.74 1.71 2.80
N GLU A 82 42.16 2.26 1.65
CA GLU A 82 43.17 1.68 0.73
C GLU A 82 42.76 0.34 0.06
N LYS A 83 41.59 -0.21 0.38
CA LYS A 83 41.09 -1.42 -0.25
C LYS A 83 40.20 -1.08 -1.44
N LEU A 84 40.46 -1.71 -2.59
CA LEU A 84 39.59 -1.62 -3.77
C LEU A 84 38.23 -2.22 -3.45
N VAL A 85 37.15 -1.43 -3.63
CA VAL A 85 35.76 -1.84 -3.38
C VAL A 85 34.90 -1.91 -4.63
N GLY A 86 35.29 -1.25 -5.72
CA GLY A 86 34.61 -1.32 -7.00
C GLY A 86 35.44 -0.71 -8.13
N THR A 87 35.10 -1.11 -9.36
CA THR A 87 35.65 -0.51 -10.59
C THR A 87 34.48 -0.25 -11.51
N TRP A 88 34.31 0.98 -11.92
CA TRP A 88 33.18 1.43 -12.73
C TRP A 88 33.65 2.13 -13.99
N THR A 89 32.93 1.97 -15.07
CA THR A 89 33.15 2.66 -16.33
C THR A 89 32.07 3.70 -16.53
N VAL A 90 32.45 4.96 -16.73
CA VAL A 90 31.55 6.06 -17.06
C VAL A 90 31.71 6.42 -18.54
N ASP A 91 30.62 6.34 -19.27
CA ASP A 91 30.52 6.69 -20.70
C ASP A 91 29.63 7.91 -20.86
N VAL A 92 30.17 9.00 -21.41
CA VAL A 92 29.40 10.22 -21.70
C VAL A 92 29.11 10.27 -23.17
N GLN A 93 27.85 10.39 -23.53
CA GLN A 93 27.35 10.36 -24.90
C GLN A 93 26.54 11.62 -25.24
N PHE A 94 26.63 12.07 -26.49
CA PHE A 94 25.78 13.15 -26.96
C PHE A 94 24.34 12.74 -27.12
N THR A 95 23.44 13.65 -26.78
CA THR A 95 22.02 13.57 -27.14
C THR A 95 21.55 14.88 -27.77
N GLU A 96 20.58 14.81 -28.65
CA GLU A 96 19.83 15.95 -29.16
C GLU A 96 18.55 16.21 -28.38
N GLN A 97 18.21 15.31 -27.45
CA GLN A 97 17.07 15.45 -26.56
C GLN A 97 17.38 16.48 -25.48
N THR A 98 16.41 17.35 -25.19
CA THR A 98 16.51 18.35 -24.13
C THR A 98 15.79 17.92 -22.85
N SER A 99 15.01 16.84 -22.95
CA SER A 99 14.19 16.31 -21.86
C SER A 99 13.95 14.81 -22.01
N SER A 100 13.59 14.16 -20.92
CA SER A 100 13.19 12.74 -20.90
C SER A 100 12.01 12.51 -19.95
N THR A 101 11.18 11.53 -20.29
CA THR A 101 10.18 10.97 -19.39
C THR A 101 10.81 9.83 -18.60
N GLY A 102 10.63 9.85 -17.27
CA GLY A 102 11.15 8.84 -16.35
C GLY A 102 10.06 7.91 -15.80
N SER A 103 10.25 7.43 -14.57
CA SER A 103 9.31 6.54 -13.90
C SER A 103 8.00 7.24 -13.56
N VAL A 104 6.93 6.44 -13.53
CA VAL A 104 5.60 6.87 -13.10
C VAL A 104 5.12 5.95 -11.99
N ASP A 105 4.72 6.53 -10.85
CA ASP A 105 3.93 5.82 -9.84
C ASP A 105 2.47 6.23 -10.01
N ALA A 106 1.70 5.37 -10.70
CA ALA A 106 0.29 5.62 -10.97
C ALA A 106 -0.59 4.88 -9.96
N TRP A 107 -1.50 5.64 -9.34
CA TRP A 107 -2.60 5.20 -8.48
C TRP A 107 -3.92 5.32 -9.23
N ALA A 108 -5.05 5.06 -8.57
CA ALA A 108 -6.36 5.17 -9.23
C ALA A 108 -6.68 6.59 -9.71
N LYS A 109 -6.44 7.58 -8.85
CA LYS A 109 -6.87 8.98 -9.07
C LYS A 109 -5.72 9.98 -9.15
N LYS A 110 -4.50 9.53 -8.93
CA LYS A 110 -3.30 10.35 -8.97
C LYS A 110 -2.12 9.62 -9.60
N ALA A 111 -1.12 10.37 -10.05
CA ALA A 111 0.14 9.79 -10.53
C ALA A 111 1.30 10.73 -10.23
N THR A 112 2.41 10.17 -9.75
CA THR A 112 3.67 10.89 -9.62
C THR A 112 4.51 10.63 -10.87
N LEU A 113 4.82 11.68 -11.62
CA LEU A 113 5.66 11.64 -12.81
C LEU A 113 7.07 12.11 -12.44
N ASN A 114 8.08 11.35 -12.80
CA ASN A 114 9.47 11.77 -12.68
C ASN A 114 10.03 11.98 -14.08
N GLY A 115 10.75 13.06 -14.27
CA GLY A 115 11.31 13.40 -15.58
C GLY A 115 12.69 14.03 -15.49
N GLY A 116 13.38 13.97 -16.63
CA GLY A 116 14.68 14.60 -16.80
C GLY A 116 14.63 15.82 -17.72
N MET A 117 15.58 16.70 -17.53
CA MET A 117 15.74 17.91 -18.34
C MET A 117 17.22 18.25 -18.53
N ARG A 118 17.51 19.12 -19.48
CA ARG A 118 18.83 19.74 -19.60
C ARG A 118 19.14 20.56 -18.33
N SER A 119 20.37 20.48 -17.86
CA SER A 119 20.83 21.19 -16.66
C SER A 119 20.44 22.67 -16.70
N GLY A 120 19.79 23.13 -15.62
CA GLY A 120 19.35 24.51 -15.45
C GLY A 120 18.14 24.94 -16.30
N ALA A 121 17.51 24.03 -17.00
CA ALA A 121 16.30 24.33 -17.78
C ALA A 121 15.04 24.35 -16.90
N THR A 122 13.99 24.97 -17.42
CA THR A 122 12.64 24.93 -16.81
C THR A 122 11.74 24.01 -17.62
N PRO A 123 11.31 22.84 -17.07
CA PRO A 123 10.46 21.92 -17.79
C PRO A 123 9.01 22.39 -17.76
N THR A 124 8.29 22.14 -18.85
CA THR A 124 6.83 22.15 -18.92
C THR A 124 6.37 20.72 -19.11
N VAL A 125 5.45 20.25 -18.28
CA VAL A 125 4.87 18.90 -18.36
C VAL A 125 3.47 19.01 -18.92
N GLU A 126 3.15 18.18 -19.90
CA GLU A 126 1.81 18.05 -20.47
C GLU A 126 1.38 16.59 -20.45
N TYR A 127 0.11 16.35 -20.17
CA TYR A 127 -0.49 15.04 -20.14
C TYR A 127 -1.89 15.06 -20.76
N LYS A 128 -2.39 13.89 -21.13
CA LYS A 128 -3.77 13.70 -21.63
C LYS A 128 -4.20 12.24 -21.45
N LYS A 129 -5.49 11.97 -21.50
CA LYS A 129 -5.94 10.59 -21.74
C LYS A 129 -5.48 10.15 -23.13
N ALA A 130 -5.06 8.90 -23.27
CA ALA A 130 -4.61 8.38 -24.55
C ALA A 130 -5.71 8.43 -25.64
N SER A 131 -6.97 8.41 -25.22
CA SER A 131 -8.14 8.54 -26.11
C SER A 131 -8.47 9.98 -26.56
N GLU A 132 -7.82 10.98 -25.94
CA GLU A 132 -8.09 12.40 -26.21
C GLU A 132 -7.00 12.99 -27.10
N SER A 133 -7.30 14.08 -27.80
CA SER A 133 -6.35 14.82 -28.63
C SER A 133 -5.75 16.04 -27.95
N THR A 134 -6.41 16.57 -26.92
CA THR A 134 -6.01 17.81 -26.26
C THR A 134 -5.09 17.53 -25.09
N TRP A 135 -3.93 18.20 -25.07
CA TRP A 135 -2.98 18.16 -23.97
C TRP A 135 -3.37 19.13 -22.85
N THR A 136 -3.26 18.68 -21.63
CA THR A 136 -3.42 19.49 -20.42
C THR A 136 -2.04 19.81 -19.87
N ARG A 137 -1.74 21.08 -19.66
CA ARG A 137 -0.49 21.52 -19.06
C ARG A 137 -0.60 21.45 -17.53
N VAL A 138 0.44 20.88 -16.91
CA VAL A 138 0.61 20.92 -15.45
C VAL A 138 0.99 22.35 -15.05
N ASP A 139 0.44 22.83 -13.93
CA ASP A 139 0.82 24.12 -13.39
C ASP A 139 2.32 24.13 -13.04
N ALA A 140 3.03 25.18 -13.42
CA ALA A 140 4.47 25.28 -13.13
C ALA A 140 4.80 25.22 -11.63
N ALA A 141 3.87 25.62 -10.77
CA ALA A 141 4.02 25.55 -9.31
C ALA A 141 4.02 24.11 -8.78
N ASP A 142 3.39 23.17 -9.52
CA ASP A 142 3.32 21.75 -9.17
C ASP A 142 4.51 20.94 -9.70
N VAL A 143 5.34 21.54 -10.58
CA VAL A 143 6.56 20.92 -11.07
C VAL A 143 7.72 21.22 -10.12
N LYS A 144 8.15 20.22 -9.35
CA LYS A 144 9.20 20.35 -8.33
C LYS A 144 10.54 19.92 -8.90
N ILE A 145 11.50 20.83 -8.98
CA ILE A 145 12.88 20.53 -9.38
C ILE A 145 13.55 19.73 -8.25
N THR A 146 14.02 18.54 -8.54
CA THR A 146 14.65 17.62 -7.57
C THR A 146 16.18 17.63 -7.69
N SER A 147 16.71 17.93 -8.87
CA SER A 147 18.14 18.16 -9.11
C SER A 147 18.35 19.15 -10.26
N ALA A 148 19.60 19.42 -10.63
CA ALA A 148 19.90 20.26 -11.80
C ALA A 148 19.33 19.69 -13.11
N THR A 149 19.04 18.39 -13.17
CA THR A 149 18.64 17.65 -14.37
C THR A 149 17.36 16.84 -14.20
N SER A 150 16.71 16.90 -13.03
CA SER A 150 15.49 16.13 -12.76
C SER A 150 14.41 16.96 -12.07
N PHE A 151 13.20 16.50 -12.25
CA PHE A 151 12.00 17.04 -11.60
C PHE A 151 11.00 15.94 -11.28
N THR A 152 10.07 16.25 -10.41
CA THR A 152 8.88 15.44 -10.14
C THR A 152 7.63 16.30 -10.16
N THR A 153 6.49 15.71 -10.53
CA THR A 153 5.19 16.36 -10.43
C THR A 153 4.12 15.34 -10.08
N GLU A 154 3.11 15.75 -9.36
CA GLU A 154 1.97 14.91 -8.99
C GLU A 154 0.73 15.36 -9.75
N LEU A 155 0.08 14.45 -10.45
CA LEU A 155 -1.20 14.65 -11.11
C LEU A 155 -2.31 14.17 -10.20
N HIS A 156 -3.40 14.91 -10.13
CA HIS A 156 -4.61 14.60 -9.35
C HIS A 156 -5.86 14.57 -10.22
N GLY A 157 -6.98 14.01 -9.71
CA GLY A 157 -8.25 13.97 -10.41
C GLY A 157 -8.24 13.11 -11.66
N LEU A 158 -7.35 12.11 -11.74
CA LEU A 158 -7.29 11.18 -12.85
C LEU A 158 -8.50 10.23 -12.83
N SER A 159 -8.83 9.68 -14.00
CA SER A 159 -9.81 8.58 -14.12
C SER A 159 -9.12 7.26 -13.83
N ASP A 160 -9.74 6.38 -13.04
CA ASP A 160 -9.21 5.05 -12.76
C ASP A 160 -9.22 4.13 -13.99
N GLY A 161 -8.32 3.15 -14.00
CA GLY A 161 -8.21 2.15 -15.08
C GLY A 161 -8.05 2.77 -16.48
N THR A 162 -7.43 3.95 -16.56
CA THR A 162 -7.37 4.76 -17.76
C THR A 162 -5.93 4.92 -18.23
N ASP A 163 -5.75 4.78 -19.56
CA ASP A 163 -4.45 5.01 -20.21
C ASP A 163 -4.23 6.51 -20.41
N TYR A 164 -3.06 6.98 -20.02
CA TYR A 164 -2.59 8.34 -20.19
C TYR A 164 -1.30 8.39 -21.00
N GLU A 165 -1.10 9.54 -21.66
CA GLU A 165 0.14 9.92 -22.33
C GLU A 165 0.67 11.19 -21.70
N TRP A 166 1.99 11.32 -21.60
CA TRP A 166 2.63 12.52 -21.11
C TRP A 166 3.97 12.77 -21.76
N HIS A 167 4.39 14.03 -21.81
CA HIS A 167 5.69 14.45 -22.30
C HIS A 167 6.20 15.67 -21.56
N VAL A 168 7.46 15.97 -21.79
CA VAL A 168 8.17 17.12 -21.22
C VAL A 168 8.59 18.04 -22.35
N ILE A 169 8.38 19.34 -22.19
CA ILE A 169 8.82 20.38 -23.10
C ILE A 169 9.90 21.20 -22.42
N VAL A 170 11.06 21.32 -23.04
CA VAL A 170 12.19 22.16 -22.58
C VAL A 170 12.66 23.03 -23.74
N ASP A 171 12.82 24.33 -23.49
CA ASP A 171 13.25 25.33 -24.51
C ASP A 171 12.38 25.29 -25.80
N GLY A 172 11.10 24.98 -25.66
CA GLY A 172 10.17 24.85 -26.78
C GLY A 172 10.31 23.54 -27.58
N VAL A 173 11.17 22.62 -27.17
CA VAL A 173 11.34 21.30 -27.78
C VAL A 173 10.56 20.27 -27.00
N THR A 174 9.60 19.62 -27.64
CA THR A 174 8.82 18.52 -27.06
C THR A 174 9.65 17.24 -27.07
N GLY A 175 9.81 16.62 -25.89
CA GLY A 175 10.48 15.35 -25.73
C GLY A 175 9.63 14.15 -26.15
N GLN A 176 10.13 12.95 -25.90
CA GLN A 176 9.39 11.72 -26.20
C GLN A 176 8.12 11.61 -25.34
N THR A 177 7.05 11.12 -25.95
CA THR A 177 5.80 10.79 -25.24
C THR A 177 5.91 9.41 -24.59
N ALA A 178 5.66 9.36 -23.30
CA ALA A 178 5.54 8.12 -22.54
C ALA A 178 4.07 7.85 -22.17
N LYS A 179 3.80 6.60 -21.78
CA LYS A 179 2.46 6.14 -21.40
C LYS A 179 2.47 5.59 -19.99
N PHE A 180 1.34 5.73 -19.31
CA PHE A 180 1.05 5.05 -18.06
C PHE A 180 -0.43 4.72 -17.99
N THR A 181 -0.78 3.75 -17.14
CA THR A 181 -2.18 3.38 -16.88
C THR A 181 -2.43 3.54 -15.38
N THR A 182 -3.52 4.23 -15.02
CA THR A 182 -3.97 4.33 -13.64
C THR A 182 -4.53 2.99 -13.15
N GLU A 183 -4.44 2.73 -11.85
CA GLU A 183 -5.01 1.54 -11.24
C GLU A 183 -6.54 1.56 -11.37
N LYS A 184 -7.13 0.40 -11.63
CA LYS A 184 -8.58 0.25 -11.75
C LYS A 184 -9.21 0.02 -10.38
N ILE A 185 -10.20 0.82 -10.04
CA ILE A 185 -11.01 0.59 -8.84
C ILE A 185 -11.89 -0.65 -9.07
N VAL A 186 -11.88 -1.53 -8.08
CA VAL A 186 -12.74 -2.72 -8.03
C VAL A 186 -13.62 -2.59 -6.81
N GLU A 187 -14.92 -2.72 -7.00
CA GLU A 187 -15.88 -2.64 -5.92
C GLU A 187 -15.73 -3.84 -4.98
N VAL A 188 -15.78 -3.56 -3.68
CA VAL A 188 -15.82 -4.56 -2.64
C VAL A 188 -17.29 -4.83 -2.30
N PRO A 189 -17.77 -6.09 -2.39
CA PRO A 189 -19.17 -6.38 -2.16
C PRO A 189 -19.63 -6.01 -0.76
N ASN A 190 -20.84 -5.45 -0.64
CA ASN A 190 -21.58 -5.23 0.59
C ASN A 190 -20.85 -4.43 1.68
N LEU A 191 -20.10 -3.40 1.29
CA LEU A 191 -19.48 -2.47 2.25
C LEU A 191 -20.51 -1.65 3.04
N ASN A 192 -21.71 -1.48 2.50
CA ASN A 192 -22.85 -0.84 3.15
C ASN A 192 -23.64 -1.76 4.08
N PHE A 193 -23.31 -3.03 4.18
CA PHE A 193 -23.95 -4.05 5.00
C PHE A 193 -25.47 -4.21 4.83
N ASP A 194 -26.03 -3.84 3.69
CA ASP A 194 -27.46 -4.00 3.39
C ASP A 194 -27.86 -5.44 3.01
N THR A 195 -26.89 -6.23 2.51
CA THR A 195 -27.14 -7.59 2.00
C THR A 195 -26.85 -8.65 3.07
N TRP A 196 -27.89 -9.38 3.48
CA TRP A 196 -27.79 -10.45 4.45
C TRP A 196 -28.66 -11.64 4.06
N THR A 197 -28.13 -12.84 4.32
CA THR A 197 -28.86 -14.10 4.23
C THR A 197 -28.78 -14.84 5.56
N MET A 198 -29.70 -15.82 5.77
CA MET A 198 -29.75 -16.61 6.99
C MET A 198 -29.89 -18.08 6.67
N LYS A 199 -29.19 -18.93 7.42
CA LYS A 199 -29.34 -20.39 7.39
C LYS A 199 -29.28 -20.94 8.82
N GLY A 200 -30.40 -21.52 9.28
CA GLY A 200 -30.53 -21.91 10.67
C GLY A 200 -30.44 -20.72 11.62
N LYS A 201 -29.45 -20.71 12.54
CA LYS A 201 -29.17 -19.60 13.46
C LYS A 201 -28.07 -18.64 12.93
N ASN A 202 -27.49 -18.92 11.77
CA ASN A 202 -26.36 -18.19 11.26
C ASN A 202 -26.80 -17.11 10.30
N TRP A 203 -26.30 -15.91 10.52
CA TRP A 203 -26.38 -14.77 9.62
C TRP A 203 -25.09 -14.65 8.79
N TYR A 204 -25.24 -14.34 7.52
CA TYR A 204 -24.17 -14.15 6.55
C TYR A 204 -24.34 -12.80 5.89
N ALA A 205 -23.32 -11.96 5.94
CA ALA A 205 -23.30 -10.65 5.28
C ALA A 205 -23.00 -10.79 3.76
N ASN A 206 -23.70 -11.71 3.12
CA ASN A 206 -23.53 -12.10 1.72
C ASN A 206 -24.90 -12.31 1.05
N SER A 207 -24.91 -12.31 -0.27
CA SER A 207 -26.06 -12.69 -1.10
C SER A 207 -26.37 -14.18 -1.02
N VAL A 208 -25.46 -14.98 -0.49
CA VAL A 208 -25.57 -16.44 -0.31
C VAL A 208 -25.38 -16.81 1.17
N PRO A 209 -26.05 -17.87 1.68
CA PRO A 209 -25.93 -18.33 3.06
C PRO A 209 -24.68 -19.22 3.24
N ASP A 210 -23.53 -18.67 2.92
CA ASP A 210 -22.22 -19.32 2.98
C ASP A 210 -21.14 -18.30 3.40
N ASN A 211 -20.05 -18.76 3.96
CA ASN A 211 -18.88 -17.94 4.30
C ASN A 211 -17.55 -18.67 4.02
N TYR A 212 -17.54 -19.70 3.18
CA TYR A 212 -16.35 -20.48 2.89
C TYR A 212 -16.16 -20.83 1.40
N ASP A 213 -17.03 -21.64 0.81
CA ASP A 213 -16.81 -22.25 -0.50
C ASP A 213 -17.39 -21.44 -1.66
N ASP A 214 -18.52 -20.77 -1.46
CA ASP A 214 -19.21 -20.01 -2.50
C ASP A 214 -18.39 -18.78 -2.92
N PRO A 215 -18.20 -18.51 -4.21
CA PRO A 215 -17.49 -17.31 -4.69
C PRO A 215 -18.17 -16.00 -4.29
N ASP A 216 -19.51 -16.00 -4.10
CA ASP A 216 -20.28 -14.83 -3.68
C ASP A 216 -20.27 -14.64 -2.14
N ALA A 217 -19.67 -15.56 -1.41
CA ALA A 217 -19.44 -15.47 0.03
C ALA A 217 -18.16 -14.65 0.32
N PHE A 218 -18.24 -13.35 0.19
CA PHE A 218 -17.08 -12.47 0.34
C PHE A 218 -16.73 -12.16 1.79
N TRP A 219 -17.78 -11.96 2.63
CA TRP A 219 -17.66 -11.72 4.07
C TRP A 219 -17.85 -13.02 4.86
N ALA A 220 -17.10 -13.13 5.96
CA ALA A 220 -17.18 -14.25 6.89
C ALA A 220 -17.28 -13.75 8.33
N SER A 221 -17.80 -14.59 9.21
CA SER A 221 -17.90 -14.37 10.65
C SER A 221 -17.74 -15.67 11.43
N GLY A 222 -17.52 -15.56 12.75
CA GLY A 222 -17.46 -16.70 13.67
C GLY A 222 -18.81 -17.34 14.02
N ASN A 223 -19.92 -16.91 13.42
CA ASN A 223 -21.27 -17.38 13.76
C ASN A 223 -21.39 -18.90 13.80
N GLU A 224 -20.93 -19.62 12.77
CA GLU A 224 -21.02 -21.09 12.70
C GLU A 224 -20.31 -21.77 13.87
N GLY A 225 -19.20 -21.19 14.34
CA GLY A 225 -18.49 -21.70 15.50
C GLY A 225 -19.33 -21.61 16.77
N VAL A 226 -19.89 -20.43 17.06
CA VAL A 226 -20.62 -20.18 18.33
C VAL A 226 -22.03 -20.77 18.37
N THR A 227 -22.69 -20.85 17.23
CA THR A 227 -24.04 -21.44 17.14
C THR A 227 -24.05 -22.97 17.13
N SER A 228 -22.87 -23.59 16.91
CA SER A 228 -22.70 -25.03 16.98
C SER A 228 -23.16 -25.60 18.34
N THR A 229 -23.90 -26.71 18.32
CA THR A 229 -24.28 -27.41 19.54
C THR A 229 -23.09 -27.88 20.37
N LEU A 230 -21.94 -28.16 19.71
CA LEU A 230 -20.68 -28.51 20.35
C LEU A 230 -20.03 -27.32 21.09
N ALA A 231 -20.32 -26.08 20.65
CA ALA A 231 -19.92 -24.88 21.34
C ALA A 231 -20.92 -24.37 22.37
N GLY A 232 -21.97 -25.16 22.66
CA GLY A 232 -23.03 -24.81 23.58
C GLY A 232 -24.24 -24.13 22.93
N GLY A 233 -24.32 -24.10 21.60
CA GLY A 233 -25.49 -23.64 20.83
C GLY A 233 -25.87 -22.19 21.12
N LYS A 234 -24.90 -21.31 21.30
CA LYS A 234 -25.10 -19.87 21.57
C LYS A 234 -25.83 -19.20 20.40
N ASP A 235 -26.31 -17.99 20.62
CA ASP A 235 -26.83 -17.15 19.54
C ASP A 235 -25.69 -16.59 18.69
N ALA A 236 -26.01 -16.19 17.46
CA ALA A 236 -25.05 -15.56 16.55
C ALA A 236 -24.47 -14.27 17.16
N THR A 237 -23.15 -14.13 17.08
CA THR A 237 -22.42 -12.94 17.56
C THR A 237 -22.46 -11.80 16.56
N THR A 238 -22.75 -12.10 15.30
CA THR A 238 -22.77 -11.15 14.18
C THR A 238 -24.09 -11.26 13.45
N MET A 239 -24.84 -10.15 13.35
CA MET A 239 -26.16 -10.14 12.73
C MET A 239 -26.50 -8.76 12.17
N PRO A 240 -27.45 -8.68 11.21
CA PRO A 240 -27.98 -7.40 10.77
C PRO A 240 -28.84 -6.74 11.84
N VAL A 241 -28.86 -5.43 11.84
CA VAL A 241 -29.83 -4.58 12.50
C VAL A 241 -30.35 -3.54 11.52
N ASP A 242 -31.53 -2.99 11.78
CA ASP A 242 -32.18 -1.96 10.96
C ASP A 242 -32.83 -0.87 11.81
N GLY A 243 -33.55 0.06 11.17
CA GLY A 243 -34.25 1.15 11.84
C GLY A 243 -33.31 2.05 12.65
N SER A 244 -33.65 2.32 13.91
CA SER A 244 -32.84 3.18 14.79
C SER A 244 -31.49 2.57 15.18
N ASP A 245 -31.28 1.30 14.94
CA ASP A 245 -30.01 0.61 15.26
C ASP A 245 -29.02 0.62 14.11
N ALA A 246 -29.43 0.97 12.87
CA ALA A 246 -28.56 1.17 11.72
C ALA A 246 -28.29 2.68 11.51
N TYR A 247 -27.17 3.01 10.88
CA TYR A 247 -26.90 4.35 10.39
C TYR A 247 -27.73 4.63 9.13
N LYS A 248 -27.71 3.63 8.21
CA LYS A 248 -28.49 3.70 6.97
C LYS A 248 -28.83 2.28 6.51
N GLY A 249 -30.07 2.06 6.01
CA GLY A 249 -30.48 0.74 5.56
C GLY A 249 -30.37 -0.33 6.66
N LYS A 250 -29.34 -1.20 6.54
CA LYS A 250 -28.97 -2.18 7.58
C LYS A 250 -27.53 -1.99 7.98
N ALA A 251 -27.22 -2.25 9.25
CA ALA A 251 -25.89 -2.26 9.79
C ALA A 251 -25.49 -3.65 10.30
N ALA A 252 -24.20 -3.91 10.43
CA ALA A 252 -23.69 -5.11 11.10
C ALA A 252 -23.53 -4.85 12.60
N ARG A 253 -24.19 -5.66 13.44
CA ARG A 253 -24.02 -5.70 14.90
C ARG A 253 -23.15 -6.87 15.30
N LEU A 254 -22.08 -6.61 16.02
CA LEU A 254 -21.06 -7.55 16.45
C LEU A 254 -21.03 -7.56 17.98
N THR A 255 -21.40 -8.67 18.64
CA THR A 255 -21.50 -8.73 20.10
C THR A 255 -20.59 -9.82 20.65
N SER A 256 -19.75 -9.47 21.61
CA SER A 256 -18.87 -10.41 22.33
C SER A 256 -19.64 -11.18 23.40
N LEU A 257 -19.31 -12.46 23.56
CA LEU A 257 -19.91 -13.31 24.59
C LEU A 257 -18.87 -14.24 25.24
N THR A 258 -19.19 -14.69 26.44
CA THR A 258 -18.39 -15.66 27.21
C THR A 258 -19.16 -16.97 27.43
N GLY A 259 -18.50 -17.97 28.00
CA GLY A 259 -19.07 -19.29 28.22
C GLY A 259 -19.29 -20.08 26.92
N VAL A 260 -18.44 -19.81 25.93
CA VAL A 260 -18.39 -20.63 24.70
C VAL A 260 -17.57 -21.87 24.99
N ALA A 261 -18.18 -23.05 24.80
CA ALA A 261 -17.49 -24.31 25.04
C ALA A 261 -16.20 -24.39 24.18
N LEU A 262 -15.16 -25.00 24.71
CA LEU A 262 -13.81 -25.20 24.13
C LEU A 262 -12.91 -23.96 24.05
N VAL A 263 -13.45 -22.76 23.88
CA VAL A 263 -12.65 -21.53 23.68
C VAL A 263 -12.83 -20.49 24.79
N GLY A 264 -13.82 -20.64 25.65
CA GLY A 264 -14.12 -19.76 26.78
C GLY A 264 -14.94 -18.52 26.42
N ALA A 265 -14.60 -17.85 25.36
CA ALA A 265 -15.27 -16.64 24.85
C ALA A 265 -15.24 -16.58 23.33
N ALA A 266 -16.02 -15.66 22.75
CA ALA A 266 -15.96 -15.32 21.33
C ALA A 266 -16.27 -13.84 21.15
N ALA A 267 -15.43 -13.13 20.42
CA ALA A 267 -15.73 -11.80 19.93
C ALA A 267 -16.74 -11.87 18.79
N GLY A 268 -17.67 -10.92 18.73
CA GLY A 268 -18.41 -10.64 17.52
C GLY A 268 -17.42 -10.12 16.46
N ASN A 269 -17.41 -10.73 15.30
CA ASN A 269 -16.50 -10.35 14.22
C ASN A 269 -17.16 -10.47 12.86
N LEU A 270 -16.71 -9.63 11.95
CA LEU A 270 -17.04 -9.66 10.54
C LEU A 270 -15.79 -9.32 9.75
N PHE A 271 -15.44 -10.14 8.76
CA PHE A 271 -14.20 -9.93 8.01
C PHE A 271 -14.31 -10.43 6.57
N ILE A 272 -13.54 -9.79 5.68
CA ILE A 272 -13.35 -10.30 4.32
C ILE A 272 -12.42 -11.50 4.40
N GLY A 273 -12.95 -12.67 4.02
CA GLY A 273 -12.20 -13.92 4.15
C GLY A 273 -13.09 -15.14 4.07
N LYS A 274 -12.67 -16.19 4.77
CA LYS A 274 -13.38 -17.47 4.89
C LYS A 274 -13.43 -17.90 6.34
N TYR A 275 -14.49 -18.62 6.70
CA TYR A 275 -14.60 -19.24 8.02
C TYR A 275 -15.06 -20.69 7.89
N LYS A 276 -14.32 -21.58 8.52
CA LYS A 276 -14.70 -22.99 8.65
C LYS A 276 -14.33 -23.48 10.05
N THR A 277 -15.35 -23.90 10.81
CA THR A 277 -15.15 -24.35 12.19
C THR A 277 -14.16 -25.51 12.27
N ASN A 278 -13.06 -25.30 12.99
CA ASN A 278 -12.06 -26.31 13.32
C ASN A 278 -12.04 -26.52 14.84
N LEU A 279 -12.72 -27.55 15.32
CA LEU A 279 -12.84 -27.82 16.76
C LEU A 279 -11.53 -28.31 17.40
N SER A 280 -10.62 -28.88 16.61
CA SER A 280 -9.30 -29.31 17.10
C SER A 280 -8.32 -28.14 17.24
N ASN A 281 -8.47 -27.14 16.39
CA ASN A 281 -7.68 -25.92 16.39
C ASN A 281 -8.55 -24.69 16.06
N PRO A 282 -9.36 -24.18 17.02
CA PRO A 282 -10.26 -23.05 16.80
C PRO A 282 -9.60 -21.80 16.25
N SER A 283 -8.35 -21.53 16.59
CA SER A 283 -7.58 -20.37 16.08
C SER A 283 -7.38 -20.39 14.55
N SER A 284 -7.46 -21.57 13.92
CA SER A 284 -7.35 -21.73 12.47
C SER A 284 -8.70 -21.70 11.74
N SER A 285 -9.81 -21.46 12.46
CA SER A 285 -11.14 -21.38 11.86
C SER A 285 -11.30 -20.16 10.94
N PRO A 286 -10.89 -18.93 11.32
CA PRO A 286 -10.91 -17.79 10.41
C PRO A 286 -9.71 -17.85 9.45
N GLN A 287 -9.98 -17.57 8.19
CA GLN A 287 -8.97 -17.43 7.14
C GLN A 287 -9.14 -16.04 6.52
N PHE A 288 -8.29 -15.11 6.91
CA PHE A 288 -8.38 -13.73 6.48
C PHE A 288 -7.94 -13.54 5.04
N GLY A 289 -8.65 -12.70 4.31
CA GLY A 289 -8.34 -12.28 2.96
C GLY A 289 -9.10 -13.03 1.86
N ARG A 290 -9.50 -12.25 0.87
CA ARG A 290 -10.03 -12.71 -0.43
C ARG A 290 -9.17 -12.10 -1.54
N PRO A 291 -9.12 -12.71 -2.74
CA PRO A 291 -8.45 -12.11 -3.89
C PRO A 291 -8.94 -10.69 -4.13
N PHE A 292 -8.03 -9.76 -4.25
CA PHE A 292 -8.28 -8.36 -4.52
C PHE A 292 -7.17 -7.81 -5.42
N THR A 293 -7.49 -7.53 -6.67
CA THR A 293 -6.55 -6.99 -7.68
C THR A 293 -6.92 -5.57 -8.09
N GLY A 294 -7.72 -4.89 -7.26
CA GLY A 294 -8.12 -3.51 -7.46
C GLY A 294 -7.00 -2.52 -7.12
N ALA A 295 -7.31 -1.24 -7.32
CA ALA A 295 -6.44 -0.14 -6.95
C ALA A 295 -6.10 -0.14 -5.45
N ARG A 296 -4.96 0.44 -5.11
CA ARG A 296 -4.54 0.70 -3.73
C ARG A 296 -5.38 1.82 -3.13
N PRO A 297 -6.26 1.58 -2.14
CA PRO A 297 -6.98 2.65 -1.47
C PRO A 297 -6.02 3.45 -0.58
N LEU A 298 -6.22 4.77 -0.48
CA LEU A 298 -5.42 5.63 0.40
C LEU A 298 -5.95 5.62 1.82
N LYS A 299 -7.27 5.53 1.97
CA LYS A 299 -7.94 5.58 3.26
C LYS A 299 -9.09 4.59 3.31
N MET A 300 -9.52 4.27 4.51
CA MET A 300 -10.78 3.60 4.79
C MET A 300 -11.62 4.49 5.70
N ALA A 301 -12.90 4.59 5.38
CA ALA A 301 -13.89 5.36 6.14
C ALA A 301 -15.14 4.53 6.40
N GLY A 302 -16.03 5.04 7.24
CA GLY A 302 -17.33 4.45 7.55
C GLY A 302 -17.93 5.00 8.83
N TYR A 303 -18.94 4.33 9.32
CA TYR A 303 -19.63 4.73 10.55
C TYR A 303 -19.63 3.60 11.56
N TYR A 304 -19.50 3.94 12.84
CA TYR A 304 -19.57 3.00 13.95
C TYR A 304 -20.26 3.60 15.17
N LYS A 305 -20.81 2.75 16.03
CA LYS A 305 -21.08 2.97 17.43
C LYS A 305 -20.58 1.79 18.24
N TYR A 306 -20.23 1.98 19.50
CA TYR A 306 -19.62 0.95 20.33
C TYR A 306 -20.05 1.04 21.80
N ILE A 307 -20.32 -0.11 22.40
CA ILE A 307 -20.48 -0.26 23.85
C ILE A 307 -19.34 -1.12 24.35
N SER A 308 -18.45 -0.48 25.14
CA SER A 308 -17.39 -1.14 25.85
C SER A 308 -17.89 -1.74 27.17
N MET A 309 -17.54 -2.97 27.45
CA MET A 309 -17.84 -3.67 28.69
C MET A 309 -16.53 -4.03 29.42
N PRO A 310 -16.58 -4.21 30.76
CA PRO A 310 -15.43 -4.73 31.48
C PRO A 310 -14.96 -6.08 30.94
N ILE A 311 -13.66 -6.33 30.95
CA ILE A 311 -13.12 -7.64 30.59
C ILE A 311 -13.63 -8.70 31.56
N THR A 312 -14.26 -9.74 31.04
CA THR A 312 -14.83 -10.87 31.78
C THR A 312 -14.20 -12.21 31.43
N HIS A 313 -13.38 -12.22 30.36
CA HIS A 313 -12.52 -13.35 29.97
C HIS A 313 -11.12 -12.79 29.67
N GLU A 314 -10.15 -13.17 30.48
CA GLU A 314 -8.85 -12.49 30.44
C GLU A 314 -7.91 -13.03 29.35
N GLY A 315 -8.00 -14.29 28.99
CA GLY A 315 -7.06 -14.86 28.01
C GLY A 315 -5.57 -14.56 28.36
N THR A 316 -4.69 -14.87 27.43
CA THR A 316 -3.23 -14.61 27.62
C THR A 316 -2.72 -13.61 26.58
N VAL A 317 -3.30 -12.45 26.52
CA VAL A 317 -2.89 -11.43 25.53
C VAL A 317 -2.10 -10.29 26.13
N PRO A 318 -1.21 -9.65 25.35
CA PRO A 318 -0.57 -8.42 25.76
C PRO A 318 -1.62 -7.32 25.95
N GLY A 319 -1.58 -6.66 27.08
CA GLY A 319 -2.32 -5.44 27.27
C GLY A 319 -3.43 -5.52 28.31
N ASN A 320 -3.20 -5.97 29.51
CA ASN A 320 -4.00 -5.84 30.75
C ASN A 320 -5.17 -4.84 30.66
N LEU A 321 -6.07 -5.05 29.70
CA LEU A 321 -7.24 -4.20 29.53
C LEU A 321 -8.20 -4.46 30.68
N THR A 322 -8.74 -3.40 31.26
CA THR A 322 -9.85 -3.46 32.21
C THR A 322 -11.20 -3.33 31.53
N MET A 323 -11.25 -2.61 30.42
CA MET A 323 -12.39 -2.42 29.54
C MET A 323 -12.05 -2.94 28.16
N ASP A 324 -13.03 -3.51 27.47
CA ASP A 324 -12.87 -4.03 26.12
C ASP A 324 -12.79 -2.91 25.07
N HIS A 325 -12.11 -3.17 23.98
CA HIS A 325 -11.96 -2.25 22.86
C HIS A 325 -12.56 -2.84 21.58
N GLY A 326 -13.26 -2.02 20.82
CA GLY A 326 -13.62 -2.34 19.44
C GLY A 326 -12.44 -2.11 18.51
N HIS A 327 -12.41 -2.84 17.38
CA HIS A 327 -11.32 -2.71 16.42
C HIS A 327 -11.82 -2.85 14.98
N ILE A 328 -11.43 -1.91 14.12
CA ILE A 328 -11.66 -1.94 12.67
C ILE A 328 -10.30 -1.79 12.01
N TYR A 329 -9.95 -2.68 11.07
CA TYR A 329 -8.69 -2.59 10.36
C TYR A 329 -8.75 -3.17 8.95
N ILE A 330 -7.81 -2.77 8.11
CA ILE A 330 -7.59 -3.30 6.77
C ILE A 330 -6.15 -3.81 6.63
N LYS A 331 -5.99 -4.94 5.93
CA LYS A 331 -4.69 -5.50 5.54
C LYS A 331 -4.71 -5.82 4.05
N ILE A 332 -3.63 -5.46 3.36
CA ILE A 332 -3.45 -5.70 1.92
C ILE A 332 -2.12 -6.40 1.71
N TRP A 333 -2.16 -7.52 0.96
CA TRP A 333 -0.99 -8.33 0.63
C TRP A 333 -0.73 -8.35 -0.87
N ASP A 334 0.55 -8.46 -1.23
CA ASP A 334 1.01 -8.68 -2.60
C ASP A 334 0.84 -10.15 -3.05
N SER A 335 1.22 -10.45 -4.29
CA SER A 335 1.15 -11.81 -4.85
C SER A 335 2.12 -12.82 -4.21
N ALA A 336 3.15 -12.33 -3.50
CA ALA A 336 4.08 -13.17 -2.74
C ALA A 336 3.58 -13.43 -1.29
N GLY A 337 2.45 -12.81 -0.90
CA GLY A 337 1.88 -12.92 0.43
C GLY A 337 2.51 -11.98 1.47
N ASN A 338 3.29 -10.99 1.03
CA ASN A 338 3.84 -9.98 1.93
C ASN A 338 2.76 -8.95 2.27
N LEU A 339 2.59 -8.63 3.55
CA LEU A 339 1.74 -7.54 4.00
C LEU A 339 2.44 -6.21 3.67
N PHE A 340 1.83 -5.40 2.82
CA PHE A 340 2.41 -4.11 2.43
C PHE A 340 1.48 -2.91 2.62
N GLY A 341 0.17 -3.12 2.84
CA GLY A 341 -0.80 -2.07 3.18
C GLY A 341 -1.51 -2.37 4.50
N TYR A 342 -1.56 -1.40 5.42
CA TYR A 342 -2.21 -1.53 6.72
C TYR A 342 -2.77 -0.19 7.21
N GLY A 343 -3.98 -0.25 7.79
CA GLY A 343 -4.60 0.85 8.52
C GLY A 343 -5.58 0.33 9.56
N GLU A 344 -5.81 1.09 10.63
CA GLU A 344 -6.68 0.67 11.73
C GLU A 344 -7.34 1.82 12.48
N GLN A 345 -8.46 1.53 13.10
CA GLN A 345 -9.15 2.32 14.13
C GLN A 345 -9.41 1.44 15.35
N VAL A 346 -8.75 1.73 16.46
CA VAL A 346 -9.06 1.14 17.77
C VAL A 346 -10.05 2.04 18.50
N ILE A 347 -11.13 1.45 19.03
CA ILE A 347 -12.20 2.15 19.72
C ILE A 347 -12.12 1.78 21.20
N THR A 348 -11.61 2.71 22.02
CA THR A 348 -11.27 2.46 23.43
C THR A 348 -12.38 2.84 24.41
N GLU A 349 -13.40 3.57 23.94
CA GLU A 349 -14.46 4.11 24.77
C GLU A 349 -15.85 3.78 24.21
N THR A 350 -16.87 3.88 25.08
CA THR A 350 -18.27 3.74 24.63
C THR A 350 -18.70 4.93 23.81
N VAL A 351 -19.16 4.66 22.59
CA VAL A 351 -19.70 5.61 21.61
C VAL A 351 -21.14 5.22 21.32
N LYS A 352 -22.12 5.92 21.91
CA LYS A 352 -23.54 5.55 21.88
C LYS A 352 -24.23 5.87 20.56
N GLU A 353 -23.80 6.95 19.90
CA GLU A 353 -24.33 7.40 18.62
C GLU A 353 -23.34 7.11 17.52
N TYR A 354 -23.84 6.88 16.29
CA TYR A 354 -22.94 6.65 15.16
C TYR A 354 -21.99 7.83 14.96
N GLN A 355 -20.72 7.51 14.85
CA GLN A 355 -19.65 8.43 14.51
C GLN A 355 -18.99 7.99 13.22
N HIS A 356 -18.62 8.97 12.41
CA HIS A 356 -17.76 8.75 11.25
C HIS A 356 -16.33 8.45 11.71
N PHE A 357 -15.69 7.48 11.06
CA PHE A 357 -14.25 7.27 11.16
C PHE A 357 -13.62 7.36 9.78
N GLU A 358 -12.39 7.79 9.76
CA GLU A 358 -11.52 7.77 8.58
C GLU A 358 -10.08 7.56 9.07
N PHE A 359 -9.37 6.65 8.46
CA PHE A 359 -7.95 6.44 8.75
C PHE A 359 -7.16 6.16 7.46
N ASP A 360 -5.88 6.57 7.47
CA ASP A 360 -4.94 6.34 6.36
C ASP A 360 -4.51 4.88 6.30
N ILE A 361 -4.34 4.37 5.08
CA ILE A 361 -3.72 3.08 4.82
C ILE A 361 -2.25 3.33 4.50
N LYS A 362 -1.37 2.85 5.38
CA LYS A 362 0.08 3.00 5.24
C LYS A 362 0.64 1.86 4.41
N TYR A 363 1.39 2.22 3.36
CA TYR A 363 2.07 1.28 2.48
C TYR A 363 3.56 1.25 2.77
N THR A 364 4.12 0.04 2.96
CA THR A 364 5.56 -0.17 3.16
C THR A 364 6.33 -0.35 1.86
N ASP A 365 5.63 -0.64 0.77
CA ASP A 365 6.15 -0.73 -0.59
C ASP A 365 5.16 -0.07 -1.56
N LEU A 366 5.56 1.04 -2.15
CA LEU A 366 4.74 1.78 -3.12
C LEU A 366 4.72 1.16 -4.52
N THR A 367 5.60 0.21 -4.79
CA THR A 367 5.67 -0.50 -6.08
C THR A 367 4.84 -1.78 -6.11
N ALA A 368 4.56 -2.35 -4.92
CA ALA A 368 3.75 -3.55 -4.78
C ALA A 368 2.29 -3.31 -5.22
N LYS A 369 1.68 -4.35 -5.77
CA LYS A 369 0.28 -4.32 -6.20
C LYS A 369 -0.56 -5.27 -5.35
N PRO A 370 -1.82 -4.91 -5.03
CA PRO A 370 -2.71 -5.76 -4.27
C PRO A 370 -2.98 -7.09 -4.99
N ALA A 371 -2.95 -8.18 -4.25
CA ALA A 371 -3.39 -9.49 -4.70
C ALA A 371 -4.42 -10.10 -3.75
N MET A 372 -4.40 -9.71 -2.48
CA MET A 372 -5.33 -10.13 -1.45
C MET A 372 -5.61 -9.00 -0.47
N MET A 373 -6.83 -8.93 0.05
CA MET A 373 -7.24 -7.92 1.04
C MET A 373 -8.16 -8.52 2.08
N THR A 374 -8.06 -8.05 3.33
CA THR A 374 -9.07 -8.23 4.36
C THR A 374 -9.44 -6.89 4.98
N ILE A 375 -10.72 -6.70 5.27
CA ILE A 375 -11.23 -5.72 6.22
C ILE A 375 -11.79 -6.51 7.38
N VAL A 376 -11.52 -6.10 8.59
CA VAL A 376 -11.98 -6.76 9.81
C VAL A 376 -12.64 -5.74 10.72
N ALA A 377 -13.83 -6.05 11.21
CA ALA A 377 -14.46 -5.39 12.34
C ALA A 377 -14.67 -6.41 13.47
N THR A 378 -14.30 -6.05 14.69
CA THR A 378 -14.48 -6.94 15.87
C THR A 378 -14.87 -6.13 17.10
N SER A 379 -15.78 -6.69 17.90
CA SER A 379 -16.23 -6.08 19.15
C SER A 379 -15.25 -6.24 20.33
N SER A 380 -14.22 -7.08 20.17
CA SER A 380 -13.14 -7.24 21.15
C SER A 380 -11.80 -7.29 20.43
N GLN A 381 -10.94 -6.30 20.65
CA GLN A 381 -9.66 -6.11 19.96
C GLN A 381 -8.79 -7.37 20.01
N TYR A 382 -8.71 -8.00 21.16
CA TYR A 382 -7.87 -9.18 21.40
C TYR A 382 -8.65 -10.50 21.38
N GLY A 383 -9.94 -10.46 21.07
CA GLY A 383 -10.78 -11.64 21.05
C GLY A 383 -10.36 -12.72 20.05
N GLY A 384 -9.64 -12.34 19.00
CA GLY A 384 -9.05 -13.25 18.02
C GLY A 384 -7.65 -13.76 18.35
N GLU A 385 -7.04 -13.25 19.42
CA GLU A 385 -5.71 -13.65 19.88
C GLU A 385 -5.79 -14.91 20.74
N PHE A 386 -5.40 -16.04 20.22
CA PHE A 386 -5.50 -17.31 20.93
C PHE A 386 -4.20 -17.65 21.67
N SER A 387 -4.36 -18.08 22.93
CA SER A 387 -3.28 -18.75 23.65
C SER A 387 -3.25 -20.23 23.29
N GLY A 388 -2.20 -20.61 22.59
CA GLY A 388 -2.17 -21.91 21.94
C GLY A 388 -3.29 -22.03 20.89
N ALA A 389 -3.86 -23.23 20.76
CA ALA A 389 -4.88 -23.48 19.72
C ALA A 389 -6.32 -23.20 20.16
N ARG A 390 -6.60 -22.94 21.44
CA ARG A 390 -7.95 -23.05 21.99
C ARG A 390 -8.43 -21.90 22.86
N VAL A 391 -7.59 -21.26 23.62
CA VAL A 391 -8.05 -20.22 24.57
C VAL A 391 -8.14 -18.90 23.87
N CYS A 392 -9.36 -18.36 23.75
CA CYS A 392 -9.62 -17.04 23.20
C CYS A 392 -8.92 -15.95 24.04
N GLY A 393 -8.58 -14.84 23.42
CA GLY A 393 -7.98 -13.68 24.10
C GLY A 393 -8.97 -12.90 24.96
N GLN A 394 -8.60 -11.68 25.34
CA GLN A 394 -9.44 -10.84 26.21
C GLN A 394 -10.77 -10.48 25.54
N VAL A 395 -11.85 -10.66 26.31
CA VAL A 395 -13.22 -10.37 25.87
C VAL A 395 -14.04 -9.79 27.02
N GLY A 396 -14.70 -8.68 26.78
CA GLY A 396 -15.76 -8.14 27.63
C GLY A 396 -17.12 -8.66 27.18
N ALA A 397 -17.79 -9.53 27.97
CA ALA A 397 -19.09 -10.04 27.61
C ALA A 397 -20.12 -8.91 27.45
N GLY A 398 -20.78 -8.84 26.28
CA GLY A 398 -21.71 -7.78 25.93
C GLY A 398 -21.07 -6.57 25.24
N SER A 399 -19.74 -6.49 25.11
CA SER A 399 -19.12 -5.50 24.25
C SER A 399 -19.72 -5.62 22.85
N THR A 400 -20.22 -4.51 22.31
CA THR A 400 -20.95 -4.53 21.04
C THR A 400 -20.49 -3.41 20.14
N LEU A 401 -20.07 -3.78 18.94
CA LEU A 401 -19.71 -2.87 17.85
C LEU A 401 -20.79 -2.93 16.77
N TRP A 402 -21.26 -1.77 16.36
CA TRP A 402 -22.05 -1.63 15.14
C TRP A 402 -21.20 -0.93 14.09
N VAL A 403 -21.24 -1.42 12.87
CA VAL A 403 -20.54 -0.84 11.73
C VAL A 403 -21.46 -0.72 10.54
N ASP A 404 -21.26 0.38 9.78
CA ASP A 404 -22.12 0.67 8.64
C ASP A 404 -21.40 1.53 7.61
N GLU A 405 -21.84 1.48 6.32
CA GLU A 405 -21.38 2.33 5.22
C GLU A 405 -19.86 2.45 5.16
N PHE A 406 -19.16 1.32 5.09
CA PHE A 406 -17.72 1.31 4.85
C PHE A 406 -17.40 1.80 3.45
N GLU A 407 -16.32 2.52 3.31
CA GLU A 407 -15.85 3.08 2.05
C GLU A 407 -14.33 2.98 1.95
N LEU A 408 -13.83 2.68 0.73
CA LEU A 408 -12.41 2.76 0.39
C LEU A 408 -12.19 4.02 -0.45
N LEU A 409 -11.34 4.93 0.03
CA LEU A 409 -11.06 6.21 -0.59
C LEU A 409 -9.75 6.14 -1.36
N TYR A 410 -9.75 6.71 -2.56
CA TYR A 410 -8.65 6.64 -3.51
C TYR A 410 -8.04 8.02 -3.85
N GLU A 411 -8.53 9.06 -3.16
CA GLU A 411 -8.02 10.44 -3.19
C GLU A 411 -7.68 10.93 -1.81
#